data_35e38e360d9d2685fecaafd81e7e18a7
#
_entry.id   35e38e360d9d2685fecaafd81e7e18a7
#
_cell.length_a   1.000
_cell.length_b   1.000
_cell.length_c   1.000
_cell.angle_alpha   90.00
_cell.angle_beta   90.00
_cell.angle_gamma   90.00
#
_symmetry.space_group_name_H-M   'P 1'
#
loop_
_entity.id
_entity.type
_entity.pdbx_description
1 polymer ?
#
loop_
_entity_poly.entity_id
_entity_poly.type
_entity_poly.pdbx_seq_one_letter_code
_entity_poly.pdbx_strand_id
1 'polypeptide(L)'
;TLPMHWWQDMPVLAGRDEQQGGTWMGLSRNGRFAAVTNFRDFSKPGFHEARPKSRGNLVTDFLCSQASAKDWADSVLEDFDVYGGFNLLIYDGEQLLYLNNFNHQVRSLEPGIYALSNHLLDSPWPKVDYARRQLKETLSKRGSNQQLAEDLLGLLEQNQTYPDHLLPSTGVPADWERRLSSAFIVAEDYGTRAATSIVLSSSGSSIAEQTYIKGVAERHEIFTF
;
A
#
# COMPACT_ATOMS: atom_id res chain seq x y z
N THR A 1 6.80 3.19 -14.51
CA THR A 1 6.66 2.15 -13.48
C THR A 1 6.50 0.80 -14.13
N LEU A 2 7.34 -0.17 -13.76
CA LEU A 2 7.26 -1.55 -14.22
C LEU A 2 6.24 -2.35 -13.37
N PRO A 3 5.54 -3.32 -13.99
CA PRO A 3 4.73 -4.29 -13.26
C PRO A 3 5.56 -5.11 -12.25
N MET A 4 4.89 -5.84 -11.36
CA MET A 4 5.57 -6.71 -10.40
C MET A 4 6.43 -7.77 -11.12
N HIS A 5 7.66 -7.91 -10.65
CA HIS A 5 8.63 -8.91 -11.12
C HIS A 5 9.72 -9.11 -10.07
N TRP A 6 10.45 -10.22 -10.16
CA TRP A 6 11.69 -10.38 -9.38
C TRP A 6 12.78 -9.45 -9.91
N TRP A 7 13.30 -8.59 -9.06
CA TRP A 7 14.40 -7.70 -9.45
C TRP A 7 15.69 -8.48 -9.61
N GLN A 8 16.51 -8.07 -10.58
CA GLN A 8 17.77 -8.74 -10.86
C GLN A 8 18.89 -8.31 -9.89
N ASP A 9 18.81 -7.10 -9.39
CA ASP A 9 19.81 -6.45 -8.53
C ASP A 9 19.51 -6.56 -7.03
N MET A 10 18.29 -6.99 -6.66
CA MET A 10 17.86 -7.12 -5.26
C MET A 10 16.93 -8.34 -5.09
N PRO A 11 16.91 -8.99 -3.91
CA PRO A 11 16.04 -10.14 -3.65
C PRO A 11 14.58 -9.70 -3.41
N VAL A 12 14.03 -8.86 -4.27
CA VAL A 12 12.73 -8.19 -4.11
C VAL A 12 11.80 -8.57 -5.26
N LEU A 13 10.57 -8.93 -4.92
CA LEU A 13 9.43 -9.08 -5.82
C LEU A 13 8.53 -7.86 -5.66
N ALA A 14 8.50 -6.99 -6.65
CA ALA A 14 7.77 -5.73 -6.61
C ALA A 14 7.61 -5.11 -8.01
N GLY A 15 6.66 -4.21 -8.17
CA GLY A 15 6.74 -3.21 -9.23
C GLY A 15 7.92 -2.27 -9.01
N ARG A 16 8.40 -1.60 -10.04
CA ARG A 16 9.56 -0.70 -9.90
C ARG A 16 9.28 0.69 -10.44
N ASP A 17 9.59 1.69 -9.64
CA ASP A 17 9.61 3.08 -10.09
C ASP A 17 10.92 3.32 -10.87
N GLU A 18 10.80 3.50 -12.18
CA GLU A 18 11.96 3.69 -13.06
C GLU A 18 12.62 5.06 -12.90
N GLN A 19 11.95 6.03 -12.27
CA GLN A 19 12.50 7.36 -12.03
C GLN A 19 13.28 7.43 -10.72
N GLN A 20 12.72 6.84 -9.64
CA GLN A 20 13.30 6.91 -8.30
C GLN A 20 13.98 5.59 -7.88
N GLY A 21 13.84 4.53 -8.66
CA GLY A 21 14.49 3.23 -8.44
C GLY A 21 13.87 2.37 -7.33
N GLY A 22 12.97 2.92 -6.51
CA GLY A 22 12.29 2.24 -5.40
C GLY A 22 10.96 1.59 -5.80
N THR A 23 10.17 1.22 -4.79
CA THR A 23 8.81 0.67 -4.96
C THR A 23 7.86 1.17 -3.89
N TRP A 24 6.56 1.00 -4.11
CA TRP A 24 5.52 1.31 -3.12
C TRP A 24 5.05 0.09 -2.32
N MET A 25 5.30 -1.13 -2.81
CA MET A 25 4.94 -2.37 -2.12
C MET A 25 5.76 -3.53 -2.70
N GLY A 26 6.16 -4.46 -1.84
CA GLY A 26 6.87 -5.66 -2.30
C GLY A 26 7.10 -6.69 -1.21
N LEU A 27 7.70 -7.78 -1.65
CA LEU A 27 8.14 -8.90 -0.83
C LEU A 27 9.61 -9.19 -1.07
N SER A 28 10.30 -9.68 -0.03
CA SER A 28 11.62 -10.27 -0.18
C SER A 28 11.55 -11.81 -0.27
N ARG A 29 12.62 -12.44 -0.75
CA ARG A 29 12.74 -13.91 -0.76
C ARG A 29 12.65 -14.55 0.64
N ASN A 30 12.92 -13.77 1.68
CA ASN A 30 12.86 -14.21 3.08
C ASN A 30 11.46 -14.01 3.69
N GLY A 31 10.43 -13.70 2.88
CA GLY A 31 9.05 -13.53 3.35
C GLY A 31 8.78 -12.19 4.05
N ARG A 32 9.70 -11.22 3.97
CA ARG A 32 9.44 -9.87 4.47
C ARG A 32 8.50 -9.14 3.53
N PHE A 33 7.61 -8.32 4.09
CA PHE A 33 6.69 -7.49 3.33
C PHE A 33 6.84 -6.03 3.74
N ALA A 34 6.73 -5.13 2.77
CA ALA A 34 6.59 -3.70 3.04
C ALA A 34 5.67 -3.02 2.02
N ALA A 35 4.92 -2.02 2.49
CA ALA A 35 4.10 -1.18 1.64
C ALA A 35 4.04 0.25 2.18
N VAL A 36 4.19 1.23 1.29
CA VAL A 36 4.12 2.66 1.62
C VAL A 36 2.96 3.33 0.89
N THR A 37 2.23 4.20 1.58
CA THR A 37 1.27 5.13 0.96
C THR A 37 1.69 6.57 1.26
N ASN A 38 1.39 7.46 0.34
CA ASN A 38 1.48 8.89 0.61
C ASN A 38 0.47 9.28 1.69
N PHE A 39 0.90 10.11 2.64
CA PHE A 39 -0.04 10.77 3.54
C PHE A 39 -0.60 12.02 2.86
N ARG A 40 -1.90 12.21 2.90
CA ARG A 40 -2.59 13.31 2.23
C ARG A 40 -3.28 14.21 3.26
N ASP A 41 -2.62 15.32 3.58
CA ASP A 41 -3.19 16.42 4.34
C ASP A 41 -2.46 17.72 3.95
N PHE A 42 -3.01 18.42 2.95
CA PHE A 42 -2.46 19.67 2.45
C PHE A 42 -2.79 20.89 3.34
N SER A 43 -3.52 20.69 4.42
CA SER A 43 -3.77 21.75 5.41
C SER A 43 -2.51 22.07 6.24
N LYS A 44 -1.50 21.15 6.28
CA LYS A 44 -0.24 21.37 6.99
C LYS A 44 0.81 21.99 6.06
N PRO A 45 1.24 23.23 6.32
CA PRO A 45 2.32 23.85 5.57
C PRO A 45 3.61 23.03 5.61
N GLY A 46 4.32 22.95 4.49
CA GLY A 46 5.62 22.27 4.38
C GLY A 46 5.58 20.74 4.35
N PHE A 47 4.43 20.10 4.67
CA PHE A 47 4.34 18.64 4.75
C PHE A 47 4.42 17.95 3.38
N HIS A 48 4.01 18.63 2.32
CA HIS A 48 4.01 18.14 0.93
C HIS A 48 5.13 18.69 0.06
N GLU A 49 6.06 19.45 0.64
CA GLU A 49 7.23 19.91 -0.08
C GLU A 49 8.10 18.75 -0.53
N ALA A 50 8.86 18.98 -1.60
CA ALA A 50 9.84 18.00 -2.07
C ALA A 50 10.87 17.69 -0.97
N ARG A 51 11.11 16.41 -0.73
CA ARG A 51 12.04 15.93 0.27
C ARG A 51 13.23 15.22 -0.38
N PRO A 52 14.39 15.19 0.30
CA PRO A 52 15.61 14.59 -0.26
C PRO A 52 15.48 13.11 -0.61
N LYS A 53 14.74 12.34 0.19
CA LYS A 53 14.60 10.89 -0.01
C LYS A 53 13.23 10.51 -0.56
N SER A 54 13.20 9.54 -1.50
CA SER A 54 11.97 8.93 -1.98
C SER A 54 11.40 7.97 -0.95
N ARG A 55 10.08 8.03 -0.72
CA ARG A 55 9.37 7.08 0.15
C ARG A 55 9.53 5.63 -0.29
N GLY A 56 9.69 5.40 -1.60
CA GLY A 56 9.93 4.06 -2.16
C GLY A 56 11.21 3.41 -1.63
N ASN A 57 12.19 4.20 -1.18
CA ASN A 57 13.41 3.67 -0.57
C ASN A 57 13.13 3.02 0.79
N LEU A 58 12.17 3.52 1.58
CA LEU A 58 11.77 2.88 2.83
C LEU A 58 11.36 1.41 2.62
N VAL A 59 10.65 1.14 1.53
CA VAL A 59 10.22 -0.21 1.19
C VAL A 59 11.42 -1.07 0.81
N THR A 60 12.26 -0.62 -0.12
CA THR A 60 13.42 -1.39 -0.59
C THR A 60 14.44 -1.61 0.51
N ASP A 61 14.73 -0.59 1.32
CA ASP A 61 15.68 -0.65 2.43
C ASP A 61 15.24 -1.69 3.48
N PHE A 62 13.95 -1.69 3.84
CA PHE A 62 13.41 -2.69 4.74
C PHE A 62 13.45 -4.10 4.16
N LEU A 63 13.03 -4.29 2.90
CA LEU A 63 13.00 -5.61 2.25
C LEU A 63 14.40 -6.23 2.10
N CYS A 64 15.43 -5.41 1.95
CA CYS A 64 16.84 -5.85 1.87
C CYS A 64 17.52 -5.96 3.23
N SER A 65 16.92 -5.44 4.30
CA SER A 65 17.46 -5.50 5.66
C SER A 65 17.34 -6.92 6.26
N GLN A 66 18.22 -7.22 7.22
CA GLN A 66 18.12 -8.41 8.08
C GLN A 66 17.70 -8.06 9.52
N ALA A 67 17.54 -6.78 9.83
CA ALA A 67 17.11 -6.32 11.16
C ALA A 67 15.65 -6.76 11.43
N SER A 68 15.28 -6.94 12.70
CA SER A 68 13.88 -7.10 13.06
C SER A 68 13.06 -5.89 12.61
N ALA A 69 11.74 -6.06 12.43
CA ALA A 69 10.87 -4.95 12.07
C ALA A 69 10.98 -3.80 13.07
N LYS A 70 11.10 -4.14 14.36
CA LYS A 70 11.25 -3.17 15.44
C LYS A 70 12.58 -2.41 15.36
N ASP A 71 13.72 -3.12 15.27
CA ASP A 71 15.03 -2.47 15.23
C ASP A 71 15.19 -1.59 13.99
N TRP A 72 14.66 -2.06 12.85
CA TRP A 72 14.64 -1.27 11.63
C TRP A 72 13.76 -0.02 11.78
N ALA A 73 12.57 -0.14 12.36
CA ALA A 73 11.68 0.98 12.62
C ALA A 73 12.33 2.02 13.53
N ASP A 74 12.97 1.57 14.62
CA ASP A 74 13.68 2.45 15.56
C ASP A 74 14.84 3.20 14.86
N SER A 75 15.54 2.55 13.92
CA SER A 75 16.66 3.16 13.17
C SER A 75 16.25 4.25 12.19
N VAL A 76 15.01 4.21 11.66
CA VAL A 76 14.52 5.20 10.67
C VAL A 76 13.69 6.33 11.29
N LEU A 77 13.35 6.24 12.58
CA LEU A 77 12.55 7.26 13.27
C LEU A 77 13.19 8.65 13.21
N GLU A 78 14.51 8.73 13.38
CA GLU A 78 15.24 9.99 13.34
C GLU A 78 15.25 10.62 11.93
N ASP A 79 15.10 9.80 10.92
CA ASP A 79 15.12 10.19 9.51
C ASP A 79 13.70 10.48 8.92
N PHE A 80 12.63 10.43 9.72
CA PHE A 80 11.27 10.59 9.21
C PHE A 80 11.06 11.91 8.46
N ASP A 81 11.72 12.98 8.87
CA ASP A 81 11.57 14.32 8.28
C ASP A 81 12.29 14.50 6.93
N VAL A 82 13.16 13.54 6.54
CA VAL A 82 13.80 13.59 5.21
C VAL A 82 12.89 13.05 4.10
N TYR A 83 11.74 12.45 4.46
CA TYR A 83 10.72 11.95 3.54
C TYR A 83 9.50 12.87 3.50
N GLY A 84 8.82 12.93 2.37
CA GLY A 84 7.46 13.47 2.31
C GLY A 84 6.50 12.65 3.16
N GLY A 85 5.32 13.19 3.47
CA GLY A 85 4.32 12.50 4.30
C GLY A 85 4.02 11.07 3.84
N PHE A 86 4.12 10.10 4.75
CA PHE A 86 3.89 8.69 4.46
C PHE A 86 3.20 7.93 5.59
N ASN A 87 2.59 6.82 5.19
CA ASN A 87 2.31 5.66 6.03
C ASN A 87 3.10 4.48 5.49
N LEU A 88 3.63 3.65 6.37
CA LEU A 88 4.41 2.47 6.03
C LEU A 88 3.92 1.27 6.84
N LEU A 89 3.72 0.14 6.17
CA LEU A 89 3.52 -1.16 6.76
C LEU A 89 4.77 -1.99 6.51
N ILE A 90 5.30 -2.65 7.54
CA ILE A 90 6.44 -3.57 7.43
C ILE A 90 6.16 -4.85 8.22
N TYR A 91 6.55 -5.99 7.65
CA TYR A 91 6.43 -7.31 8.24
C TYR A 91 7.72 -8.10 8.02
N ASP A 92 8.28 -8.67 9.09
CA ASP A 92 9.56 -9.40 9.05
C ASP A 92 9.40 -10.93 9.13
N GLY A 93 8.17 -11.43 9.12
CA GLY A 93 7.83 -12.84 9.34
C GLY A 93 7.24 -13.11 10.71
N GLU A 94 7.45 -12.22 11.68
CA GLU A 94 6.99 -12.35 13.07
C GLU A 94 6.04 -11.21 13.46
N GLN A 95 6.40 -9.98 13.15
CA GLN A 95 5.71 -8.77 13.60
C GLN A 95 5.31 -7.88 12.43
N LEU A 96 4.06 -7.41 12.43
CA LEU A 96 3.56 -6.38 11.52
C LEU A 96 3.54 -5.02 12.24
N LEU A 97 4.29 -4.06 11.72
CA LEU A 97 4.32 -2.70 12.22
C LEU A 97 3.68 -1.72 11.24
N TYR A 98 2.97 -0.76 11.79
CA TYR A 98 2.49 0.45 11.13
C TYR A 98 3.30 1.65 11.59
N LEU A 99 3.85 2.40 10.65
CA LEU A 99 4.60 3.62 10.88
C LEU A 99 4.00 4.78 10.10
N ASN A 100 4.05 5.99 10.64
CA ASN A 100 3.81 7.21 9.87
C ASN A 100 4.61 8.38 10.42
N ASN A 101 5.01 9.31 9.54
CA ASN A 101 5.76 10.50 9.93
C ASN A 101 4.87 11.73 10.21
N PHE A 102 3.55 11.61 10.07
CA PHE A 102 2.63 12.71 10.36
C PHE A 102 2.54 13.01 11.87
N ASN A 103 2.50 11.97 12.69
CA ASN A 103 2.50 12.05 14.15
C ASN A 103 3.64 11.24 14.78
N HIS A 104 4.67 10.87 14.00
CA HIS A 104 5.84 10.09 14.43
C HIS A 104 5.44 8.80 15.17
N GLN A 105 4.47 8.08 14.62
CA GLN A 105 3.93 6.87 15.23
C GLN A 105 4.63 5.61 14.72
N VAL A 106 4.99 4.72 15.66
CA VAL A 106 5.29 3.31 15.40
C VAL A 106 4.34 2.48 16.24
N ARG A 107 3.60 1.56 15.62
CA ARG A 107 2.59 0.74 16.27
C ARG A 107 2.67 -0.70 15.78
N SER A 108 2.77 -1.66 16.71
CA SER A 108 2.54 -3.07 16.41
C SER A 108 1.06 -3.32 16.14
N LEU A 109 0.78 -4.08 15.09
CA LEU A 109 -0.58 -4.46 14.72
C LEU A 109 -0.84 -5.90 15.18
N GLU A 110 -1.77 -6.06 16.12
CA GLU A 110 -2.27 -7.36 16.53
C GLU A 110 -3.11 -8.00 15.41
N PRO A 111 -3.33 -9.34 15.45
CA PRO A 111 -4.21 -9.98 14.47
C PRO A 111 -5.57 -9.29 14.37
N GLY A 112 -5.94 -8.85 13.16
CA GLY A 112 -7.16 -8.07 12.94
C GLY A 112 -7.36 -7.70 11.47
N ILE A 113 -8.41 -6.95 11.19
CA ILE A 113 -8.72 -6.41 9.88
C ILE A 113 -8.50 -4.90 9.94
N TYR A 114 -7.56 -4.43 9.18
CA TYR A 114 -7.18 -3.03 9.07
C TYR A 114 -7.36 -2.54 7.64
N ALA A 115 -7.56 -1.24 7.48
CA ALA A 115 -7.56 -0.63 6.16
C ALA A 115 -6.81 0.71 6.19
N LEU A 116 -5.98 0.91 5.19
CA LEU A 116 -5.12 2.08 5.05
C LEU A 116 -5.33 2.72 3.68
N SER A 117 -5.55 4.01 3.68
CA SER A 117 -5.54 4.82 2.47
C SER A 117 -4.43 5.89 2.57
N ASN A 118 -4.72 7.11 2.18
CA ASN A 118 -3.75 8.22 2.19
C ASN A 118 -3.86 9.11 3.45
N HIS A 119 -4.32 8.55 4.56
CA HIS A 119 -4.43 9.19 5.88
C HIS A 119 -4.05 8.17 6.95
N LEU A 120 -4.32 8.44 8.23
CA LEU A 120 -4.02 7.50 9.31
C LEU A 120 -4.72 6.14 9.10
N LEU A 121 -4.15 5.10 9.68
CA LEU A 121 -4.72 3.75 9.69
C LEU A 121 -6.16 3.80 10.21
N ASP A 122 -7.05 3.08 9.52
CA ASP A 122 -8.48 2.99 9.85
C ASP A 122 -9.22 4.35 9.91
N SER A 123 -8.74 5.36 9.17
CA SER A 123 -9.48 6.63 9.02
C SER A 123 -10.90 6.38 8.53
N PRO A 124 -11.93 7.09 9.06
CA PRO A 124 -13.33 6.82 8.76
C PRO A 124 -13.74 7.35 7.37
N TRP A 125 -13.00 6.96 6.36
CA TRP A 125 -13.31 7.28 4.97
C TRP A 125 -14.20 6.20 4.36
N PRO A 126 -15.20 6.54 3.55
CA PRO A 126 -16.14 5.56 3.00
C PRO A 126 -15.47 4.39 2.28
N LYS A 127 -14.41 4.64 1.49
CA LYS A 127 -13.66 3.58 0.81
C LYS A 127 -12.89 2.66 1.78
N VAL A 128 -12.43 3.20 2.92
CA VAL A 128 -11.74 2.43 3.97
C VAL A 128 -12.73 1.48 4.64
N ASP A 129 -13.91 1.99 5.00
CA ASP A 129 -14.97 1.17 5.61
C ASP A 129 -15.53 0.12 4.63
N TYR A 130 -15.65 0.47 3.35
CA TYR A 130 -16.02 -0.47 2.30
C TYR A 130 -15.00 -1.60 2.20
N ALA A 131 -13.70 -1.27 2.05
CA ALA A 131 -12.63 -2.25 1.90
C ALA A 131 -12.57 -3.21 3.12
N ARG A 132 -12.71 -2.69 4.35
CA ARG A 132 -12.72 -3.52 5.57
C ARG A 132 -13.88 -4.53 5.59
N ARG A 133 -15.08 -4.11 5.20
CA ARG A 133 -16.24 -5.00 5.13
C ARG A 133 -16.05 -6.10 4.08
N GLN A 134 -15.63 -5.70 2.88
CA GLN A 134 -15.40 -6.64 1.79
C GLN A 134 -14.28 -7.64 2.12
N LEU A 135 -13.19 -7.17 2.72
CA LEU A 135 -12.11 -8.05 3.19
C LEU A 135 -12.63 -9.09 4.18
N LYS A 136 -13.43 -8.68 5.16
CA LYS A 136 -14.03 -9.60 6.13
C LYS A 136 -14.92 -10.67 5.46
N GLU A 137 -15.72 -10.27 4.49
CA GLU A 137 -16.58 -11.17 3.71
C GLU A 137 -15.74 -12.15 2.87
N THR A 138 -14.71 -11.65 2.19
CA THR A 138 -13.82 -12.48 1.36
C THR A 138 -13.04 -13.49 2.20
N LEU A 139 -12.50 -13.10 3.36
CA LEU A 139 -11.79 -14.00 4.26
C LEU A 139 -12.70 -15.09 4.89
N SER A 140 -14.02 -14.94 4.86
CA SER A 140 -14.95 -15.99 5.31
C SER A 140 -15.11 -17.11 4.30
N LYS A 141 -14.73 -16.93 3.05
CA LYS A 141 -14.77 -17.94 2.00
C LYS A 141 -13.66 -18.96 2.20
N ARG A 142 -13.91 -20.21 1.82
CA ARG A 142 -12.89 -21.27 1.83
C ARG A 142 -12.30 -21.40 0.42
N GLY A 143 -10.98 -21.56 0.32
CA GLY A 143 -10.29 -21.72 -0.94
C GLY A 143 -8.79 -21.94 -0.74
N SER A 144 -8.05 -22.08 -1.83
CA SER A 144 -6.59 -22.06 -1.81
C SER A 144 -6.08 -20.63 -1.62
N ASN A 145 -4.78 -20.47 -1.26
CA ASN A 145 -4.14 -19.16 -1.18
C ASN A 145 -4.20 -18.42 -2.52
N GLN A 146 -4.05 -19.13 -3.63
CA GLN A 146 -4.17 -18.54 -4.97
C GLN A 146 -5.59 -18.01 -5.22
N GLN A 147 -6.63 -18.81 -4.95
CA GLN A 147 -8.01 -18.37 -5.12
C GLN A 147 -8.31 -17.16 -4.23
N LEU A 148 -7.82 -17.16 -2.99
CA LEU A 148 -7.99 -16.02 -2.09
C LEU A 148 -7.29 -14.78 -2.66
N ALA A 149 -6.06 -14.91 -3.19
CA ALA A 149 -5.35 -13.78 -3.80
C ALA A 149 -6.13 -13.20 -4.99
N GLU A 150 -6.70 -14.04 -5.85
CA GLU A 150 -7.53 -13.59 -6.96
C GLU A 150 -8.83 -12.92 -6.47
N ASP A 151 -9.54 -13.50 -5.50
CA ASP A 151 -10.75 -12.91 -4.92
C ASP A 151 -10.49 -11.55 -4.27
N LEU A 152 -9.31 -11.36 -3.67
CA LEU A 152 -8.91 -10.10 -3.03
C LEU A 152 -8.68 -8.96 -4.05
N LEU A 153 -8.26 -9.25 -5.29
CA LEU A 153 -8.13 -8.23 -6.32
C LEU A 153 -9.45 -7.51 -6.59
N GLY A 154 -10.57 -8.24 -6.61
CA GLY A 154 -11.90 -7.67 -6.84
C GLY A 154 -12.32 -6.60 -5.80
N LEU A 155 -11.73 -6.60 -4.60
CA LEU A 155 -12.01 -5.59 -3.59
C LEU A 155 -11.52 -4.20 -4.00
N LEU A 156 -10.47 -4.14 -4.82
CA LEU A 156 -9.82 -2.93 -5.26
C LEU A 156 -10.42 -2.34 -6.55
N GLU A 157 -11.35 -3.06 -7.19
CA GLU A 157 -12.00 -2.63 -8.45
C GLU A 157 -13.19 -1.69 -8.24
N GLN A 158 -13.52 -1.35 -6.99
CA GLN A 158 -14.62 -0.43 -6.68
C GLN A 158 -14.31 0.98 -7.18
N ASN A 159 -15.02 1.42 -8.22
CA ASN A 159 -14.85 2.70 -8.87
C ASN A 159 -15.94 3.74 -8.55
N GLN A 160 -16.91 3.39 -7.72
CA GLN A 160 -17.97 4.30 -7.29
C GLN A 160 -17.40 5.39 -6.39
N THR A 161 -17.67 6.65 -6.71
CA THR A 161 -17.37 7.80 -5.86
C THR A 161 -18.44 7.97 -4.78
N TYR A 162 -18.11 8.71 -3.74
CA TYR A 162 -19.01 8.96 -2.61
C TYR A 162 -19.54 10.39 -2.61
N PRO A 163 -20.74 10.64 -1.99
CA PRO A 163 -21.31 11.98 -1.85
C PRO A 163 -20.40 12.93 -1.08
N ASP A 164 -20.38 14.20 -1.45
CA ASP A 164 -19.46 15.22 -0.92
C ASP A 164 -19.48 15.35 0.60
N HIS A 165 -20.66 15.21 1.23
CA HIS A 165 -20.81 15.32 2.69
C HIS A 165 -20.14 14.14 3.46
N LEU A 166 -19.73 13.06 2.78
CA LEU A 166 -19.00 11.94 3.34
C LEU A 166 -17.50 12.00 3.04
N LEU A 167 -17.06 12.97 2.22
CA LEU A 167 -15.67 13.07 1.82
C LEU A 167 -14.83 13.75 2.91
N PRO A 168 -13.54 13.35 3.02
CA PRO A 168 -12.62 14.07 3.89
C PRO A 168 -12.35 15.49 3.35
N SER A 169 -11.81 16.34 4.20
CA SER A 169 -11.23 17.62 3.81
C SER A 169 -9.72 17.54 4.04
N THR A 170 -8.97 17.20 2.99
CA THR A 170 -7.51 17.03 3.07
C THR A 170 -6.74 18.21 2.45
N GLY A 171 -7.47 19.30 2.12
CA GLY A 171 -6.88 20.49 1.53
C GLY A 171 -6.72 20.44 0.01
N VAL A 172 -7.20 19.39 -0.65
CA VAL A 172 -7.34 19.39 -2.12
C VAL A 172 -8.70 19.96 -2.55
N PRO A 173 -8.84 20.46 -3.80
CA PRO A 173 -10.15 20.90 -4.33
C PRO A 173 -11.21 19.80 -4.24
N ALA A 174 -12.49 20.19 -4.06
CA ALA A 174 -13.59 19.26 -3.84
C ALA A 174 -13.78 18.24 -4.99
N ASP A 175 -13.52 18.63 -6.22
CA ASP A 175 -13.57 17.73 -7.37
C ASP A 175 -12.48 16.64 -7.29
N TRP A 176 -11.30 16.97 -6.77
CA TRP A 176 -10.25 15.99 -6.49
C TRP A 176 -10.62 15.08 -5.32
N GLU A 177 -11.17 15.60 -4.21
CA GLU A 177 -11.65 14.75 -3.11
C GLU A 177 -12.65 13.71 -3.62
N ARG A 178 -13.58 14.13 -4.50
CA ARG A 178 -14.57 13.24 -5.11
C ARG A 178 -13.91 12.16 -5.99
N ARG A 179 -12.97 12.54 -6.87
CA ARG A 179 -12.23 11.59 -7.72
C ARG A 179 -11.42 10.60 -6.92
N LEU A 180 -10.76 11.05 -5.85
CA LEU A 180 -9.93 10.24 -4.98
C LEU A 180 -10.73 9.42 -3.95
N SER A 181 -12.06 9.53 -3.94
CA SER A 181 -12.91 8.84 -2.96
C SER A 181 -13.13 7.36 -3.27
N SER A 182 -13.04 6.93 -4.54
CA SER A 182 -13.09 5.52 -4.92
C SER A 182 -11.80 4.76 -4.59
N ALA A 183 -11.86 3.45 -4.50
CA ALA A 183 -10.67 2.59 -4.41
C ALA A 183 -9.99 2.49 -5.79
N PHE A 184 -10.78 2.29 -6.85
CA PHE A 184 -10.31 2.25 -8.23
C PHE A 184 -10.58 3.60 -8.90
N ILE A 185 -9.51 4.29 -9.32
CA ILE A 185 -9.59 5.63 -9.90
C ILE A 185 -9.41 5.54 -11.40
N VAL A 186 -10.35 6.12 -12.15
CA VAL A 186 -10.27 6.28 -13.61
C VAL A 186 -10.48 7.74 -13.96
N ALA A 187 -9.42 8.39 -14.44
CA ALA A 187 -9.47 9.75 -14.99
C ALA A 187 -8.56 9.85 -16.21
N GLU A 188 -8.64 10.95 -16.94
CA GLU A 188 -7.96 11.11 -18.22
C GLU A 188 -6.42 11.03 -18.08
N ASP A 189 -5.89 11.69 -17.07
CA ASP A 189 -4.46 11.89 -16.80
C ASP A 189 -3.99 11.30 -15.45
N TYR A 190 -4.91 10.71 -14.67
CA TYR A 190 -4.62 10.10 -13.39
C TYR A 190 -5.50 8.87 -13.13
N GLY A 191 -4.92 7.77 -12.61
CA GLY A 191 -5.73 6.59 -12.32
C GLY A 191 -4.94 5.44 -11.70
N THR A 192 -5.68 4.41 -11.30
CA THR A 192 -5.12 3.17 -10.79
C THR A 192 -4.28 2.49 -11.88
N ARG A 193 -3.02 2.18 -11.55
CA ARG A 193 -2.06 1.53 -12.46
C ARG A 193 -1.95 0.04 -12.22
N ALA A 194 -2.12 -0.38 -10.98
CA ALA A 194 -2.12 -1.80 -10.62
C ALA A 194 -2.99 -2.01 -9.36
N ALA A 195 -3.59 -3.17 -9.27
CA ALA A 195 -4.13 -3.75 -8.06
C ALA A 195 -3.32 -5.00 -7.74
N THR A 196 -2.89 -5.14 -6.50
CA THR A 196 -2.07 -6.26 -6.06
C THR A 196 -2.64 -6.82 -4.76
N SER A 197 -2.79 -8.13 -4.71
CA SER A 197 -3.13 -8.86 -3.50
C SER A 197 -1.98 -9.76 -3.08
N ILE A 198 -1.77 -9.91 -1.78
CA ILE A 198 -0.71 -10.73 -1.20
C ILE A 198 -1.30 -11.60 -0.10
N VAL A 199 -1.16 -12.89 -0.22
CA VAL A 199 -1.52 -13.88 0.80
C VAL A 199 -0.24 -14.56 1.27
N LEU A 200 0.11 -14.34 2.54
CA LEU A 200 1.24 -14.98 3.20
C LEU A 200 0.70 -15.99 4.20
N SER A 201 1.12 -17.24 4.10
CA SER A 201 0.75 -18.28 5.05
C SER A 201 1.86 -19.30 5.27
N SER A 202 1.75 -20.09 6.31
CA SER A 202 2.69 -21.19 6.61
C SER A 202 2.72 -22.29 5.54
N SER A 203 1.68 -22.38 4.70
CA SER A 203 1.57 -23.35 3.61
C SER A 203 2.07 -22.83 2.25
N GLY A 204 2.58 -21.61 2.20
CA GLY A 204 3.07 -20.95 0.99
C GLY A 204 2.45 -19.58 0.81
N SER A 205 2.99 -18.82 -0.12
CA SER A 205 2.58 -17.47 -0.44
C SER A 205 1.96 -17.41 -1.84
N SER A 206 0.94 -16.59 -2.01
CA SER A 206 0.34 -16.31 -3.32
C SER A 206 0.15 -14.80 -3.49
N ILE A 207 0.51 -14.31 -4.65
CA ILE A 207 0.38 -12.90 -5.02
C ILE A 207 -0.33 -12.87 -6.35
N ALA A 208 -1.32 -12.00 -6.48
CA ALA A 208 -1.93 -11.69 -7.76
C ALA A 208 -1.81 -10.19 -8.04
N GLU A 209 -1.42 -9.83 -9.25
CA GLU A 209 -1.39 -8.45 -9.73
C GLU A 209 -2.16 -8.32 -11.03
N GLN A 210 -3.04 -7.32 -11.09
CA GLN A 210 -3.69 -6.86 -12.30
C GLN A 210 -3.22 -5.44 -12.61
N THR A 211 -2.64 -5.22 -13.78
CA THR A 211 -2.26 -3.88 -14.24
C THR A 211 -3.35 -3.26 -15.11
N TYR A 212 -3.37 -1.92 -15.16
CA TYR A 212 -4.38 -1.16 -15.89
C TYR A 212 -3.75 0.01 -16.66
N ILE A 213 -4.31 0.28 -17.84
CA ILE A 213 -4.08 1.52 -18.59
C ILE A 213 -5.42 2.21 -18.81
N LYS A 214 -5.55 3.44 -18.27
CA LYS A 214 -6.80 4.23 -18.35
C LYS A 214 -8.04 3.45 -17.93
N GLY A 215 -7.93 2.66 -16.87
CA GLY A 215 -9.02 1.84 -16.34
C GLY A 215 -9.29 0.53 -17.09
N VAL A 216 -8.55 0.23 -18.14
CA VAL A 216 -8.65 -1.04 -18.88
C VAL A 216 -7.60 -2.02 -18.35
N ALA A 217 -8.04 -3.24 -17.99
CA ALA A 217 -7.15 -4.31 -17.56
C ALA A 217 -6.21 -4.72 -18.69
N GLU A 218 -4.92 -4.89 -18.39
CA GLU A 218 -3.89 -5.24 -19.38
C GLU A 218 -3.22 -6.57 -19.06
N ARG A 219 -2.50 -6.65 -17.94
CA ARG A 219 -1.71 -7.81 -17.59
C ARG A 219 -2.15 -8.35 -16.24
N HIS A 220 -2.41 -9.66 -16.19
CA HIS A 220 -2.70 -10.40 -14.99
C HIS A 220 -1.58 -11.39 -14.71
N GLU A 221 -1.02 -11.38 -13.51
CA GLU A 221 0.04 -12.28 -13.11
C GLU A 221 -0.19 -12.85 -11.71
N ILE A 222 0.23 -14.09 -11.54
CA ILE A 222 0.19 -14.80 -10.26
C ILE A 222 1.59 -15.32 -9.96
N PHE A 223 2.04 -15.08 -8.73
CA PHE A 223 3.28 -15.62 -8.19
C PHE A 223 2.95 -16.51 -6.99
N THR A 224 3.54 -17.70 -6.95
CA THR A 224 3.40 -18.67 -5.84
C THR A 224 4.77 -19.17 -5.42
N PHE A 225 5.02 -19.27 -4.11
CA PHE A 225 6.26 -19.81 -3.55
C PHE A 225 6.14 -20.15 -2.05
#